data_cec8c5cbe2d5fda6d9bdd6fb75634fd7
#
_entry.id   cec8c5cbe2d5fda6d9bdd6fb75634fd7
#
_cell.length_a   1.000
_cell.length_b   1.000
_cell.length_c   1.000
_cell.angle_alpha   90.00
_cell.angle_beta   90.00
_cell.angle_gamma   90.00
#
_symmetry.space_group_name_H-M   'P 1'
#
loop_
_entity.id
_entity.type
_entity.pdbx_description
1 polymer ?
#
loop_
_entity_poly.entity_id
_entity_poly.type
_entity_poly.pdbx_seq_one_letter_code
_entity_poly.pdbx_strand_id
1 'polypeptide(L)'
;MFKKYILIILFPVAVWASEDEYVIDKSHFSVGFLVEHVGYAKTLGMFKDIDGSYIHDVTNKKINDIKIVIKTSSVFTNDEKRDEHLMSPDFLYVEKFPEMVF
;
A
#
# COMPACT_ATOMS: atom_id res chain seq x y z
N MET A 1 53.50 -39.96 -22.28
CA MET A 1 52.04 -39.87 -22.13
C MET A 1 51.72 -38.62 -21.33
N PHE A 2 51.10 -37.66 -21.97
CA PHE A 2 50.62 -36.44 -21.27
C PHE A 2 49.22 -36.66 -20.79
N LYS A 3 48.99 -36.67 -19.49
CA LYS A 3 47.64 -36.67 -18.90
C LYS A 3 47.11 -35.25 -18.99
N LYS A 4 46.12 -35.02 -19.84
CA LYS A 4 45.34 -33.77 -19.85
C LYS A 4 44.40 -33.74 -18.68
N TYR A 5 44.71 -32.92 -17.68
CA TYR A 5 43.79 -32.66 -16.57
C TYR A 5 42.81 -31.56 -17.08
N ILE A 6 41.54 -31.91 -17.19
CA ILE A 6 40.49 -30.93 -17.44
C ILE A 6 40.13 -30.34 -16.06
N LEU A 7 40.54 -29.09 -15.86
CA LEU A 7 40.14 -28.33 -14.71
C LEU A 7 38.70 -27.84 -14.94
N ILE A 8 37.74 -28.49 -14.34
CA ILE A 8 36.36 -28.01 -14.36
C ILE A 8 36.26 -26.91 -13.30
N ILE A 9 36.26 -25.66 -13.75
CA ILE A 9 36.01 -24.52 -12.87
C ILE A 9 34.48 -24.42 -12.71
N LEU A 10 33.99 -24.90 -11.58
CA LEU A 10 32.61 -24.67 -11.15
C LEU A 10 32.49 -23.22 -10.67
N PHE A 11 31.94 -22.36 -11.51
CA PHE A 11 31.49 -21.04 -11.05
C PHE A 11 30.24 -21.23 -10.20
N PRO A 12 30.20 -20.71 -8.95
CA PRO A 12 28.97 -20.71 -8.21
C PRO A 12 27.99 -19.78 -8.91
N VAL A 13 26.92 -20.35 -9.46
CA VAL A 13 25.78 -19.57 -9.94
C VAL A 13 25.11 -19.01 -8.68
N ALA A 14 25.31 -17.73 -8.42
CA ALA A 14 24.57 -17.05 -7.38
C ALA A 14 23.11 -16.96 -7.83
N VAL A 15 22.26 -17.79 -7.25
CA VAL A 15 20.82 -17.67 -7.40
C VAL A 15 20.38 -16.51 -6.52
N TRP A 16 20.19 -15.35 -7.12
CA TRP A 16 19.60 -14.20 -6.44
C TRP A 16 18.12 -14.50 -6.26
N ALA A 17 17.65 -14.49 -5.00
CA ALA A 17 16.22 -14.50 -4.73
C ALA A 17 15.65 -13.22 -5.35
N SER A 18 14.70 -13.36 -6.28
CA SER A 18 14.10 -12.23 -6.98
C SER A 18 12.94 -11.70 -6.14
N GLU A 19 13.26 -10.75 -5.25
CA GLU A 19 12.30 -9.96 -4.52
C GLU A 19 12.21 -8.59 -5.17
N ASP A 20 11.02 -8.23 -5.64
CA ASP A 20 10.77 -6.93 -6.25
C ASP A 20 9.89 -6.09 -5.33
N GLU A 21 10.31 -4.85 -5.10
CA GLU A 21 9.50 -3.86 -4.41
C GLU A 21 8.57 -3.17 -5.40
N TYR A 22 7.28 -3.12 -5.05
CA TYR A 22 6.24 -2.42 -5.79
C TYR A 22 5.71 -1.27 -4.97
N VAL A 23 5.47 -0.16 -5.64
CA VAL A 23 4.89 1.06 -5.05
C VAL A 23 3.51 1.29 -5.67
N ILE A 24 2.57 1.72 -4.86
CA ILE A 24 1.21 2.04 -5.32
C ILE A 24 1.26 3.19 -6.34
N ASP A 25 0.64 2.98 -7.48
CA ASP A 25 0.35 4.06 -8.41
C ASP A 25 -0.84 4.87 -7.89
N LYS A 26 -0.56 6.03 -7.34
CA LYS A 26 -1.56 6.91 -6.72
C LYS A 26 -2.67 7.36 -7.67
N SER A 27 -2.41 7.37 -8.97
CA SER A 27 -3.39 7.76 -9.98
C SER A 27 -4.41 6.66 -10.29
N HIS A 28 -4.09 5.41 -9.96
CA HIS A 28 -4.92 4.24 -10.24
C HIS A 28 -5.35 3.47 -8.99
N PHE A 29 -4.99 3.96 -7.81
CA PHE A 29 -5.35 3.34 -6.54
C PHE A 29 -6.28 4.26 -5.75
N SER A 30 -7.36 3.70 -5.22
CA SER A 30 -8.34 4.44 -4.44
C SER A 30 -8.73 3.66 -3.19
N VAL A 31 -8.91 4.38 -2.08
CA VAL A 31 -9.55 3.86 -0.88
C VAL A 31 -10.86 4.60 -0.70
N GLY A 32 -11.94 3.87 -0.81
CA GLY A 32 -13.29 4.39 -0.65
C GLY A 32 -14.01 3.76 0.53
N PHE A 33 -15.06 4.42 0.96
CA PHE A 33 -15.95 3.91 2.00
C PHE A 33 -17.41 4.30 1.71
N LEU A 34 -18.31 3.53 2.27
CA LEU A 34 -19.73 3.76 2.18
C LEU A 34 -20.30 3.71 3.60
N VAL A 35 -20.88 4.81 4.05
CA VAL A 35 -21.44 4.94 5.40
C VAL A 35 -22.93 5.16 5.32
N GLU A 36 -23.68 4.41 6.13
CA GLU A 36 -25.11 4.63 6.27
C GLU A 36 -25.40 5.92 7.02
N HIS A 37 -26.35 6.68 6.49
CA HIS A 37 -26.87 7.88 7.12
C HIS A 37 -28.34 7.69 7.47
N VAL A 38 -28.64 7.70 8.77
CA VAL A 38 -30.01 7.63 9.34
C VAL A 38 -30.85 6.43 8.82
N GLY A 39 -30.17 5.34 8.42
CA GLY A 39 -30.80 4.07 8.07
C GLY A 39 -31.39 3.96 6.66
N TYR A 40 -31.40 5.02 5.85
CA TYR A 40 -31.99 5.00 4.51
C TYR A 40 -31.18 5.73 3.41
N ALA A 41 -30.12 6.39 3.78
CA ALA A 41 -29.20 7.01 2.82
C ALA A 41 -27.78 6.50 3.06
N LYS A 42 -26.97 6.51 1.99
CA LYS A 42 -25.56 6.15 2.09
C LYS A 42 -24.70 7.29 1.57
N THR A 43 -23.65 7.60 2.31
CA THR A 43 -22.64 8.58 1.89
C THR A 43 -21.43 7.85 1.39
N LEU A 44 -21.08 8.11 0.13
CA LEU A 44 -19.85 7.64 -0.48
C LEU A 44 -18.74 8.62 -0.17
N GLY A 45 -17.62 8.11 0.31
CA GLY A 45 -16.43 8.90 0.56
C GLY A 45 -15.17 8.20 0.10
N MET A 46 -14.08 8.93 0.10
CA MET A 46 -12.77 8.42 -0.24
C MET A 46 -11.67 9.17 0.49
N PHE A 47 -10.48 8.58 0.53
CA PHE A 47 -9.26 9.27 0.90
C PHE A 47 -8.43 9.48 -0.36
N LYS A 48 -7.98 10.73 -0.59
CA LYS A 48 -7.31 11.13 -1.83
C LYS A 48 -5.79 11.05 -1.76
N ASP A 49 -5.21 10.93 -0.57
CA ASP A 49 -3.76 10.86 -0.36
C ASP A 49 -3.38 9.54 0.32
N ILE A 50 -2.82 8.65 -0.49
CA ILE A 50 -2.47 7.29 -0.10
C ILE A 50 -1.08 6.98 -0.63
N ASP A 51 -0.22 6.45 0.25
CA ASP A 51 1.05 5.85 -0.12
C ASP A 51 1.04 4.36 0.22
N GLY A 52 1.77 3.59 -0.52
CA GLY A 52 1.89 2.18 -0.20
C GLY A 52 2.95 1.47 -1.02
N SER A 53 3.44 0.38 -0.43
CA SER A 53 4.41 -0.50 -1.05
C SER A 53 4.20 -1.94 -0.58
N TYR A 54 4.72 -2.88 -1.33
CA TYR A 54 4.79 -4.29 -0.96
C TYR A 54 5.98 -4.96 -1.66
N ILE A 55 6.41 -6.06 -1.10
CA ILE A 55 7.44 -6.92 -1.69
C ILE A 55 6.77 -8.12 -2.36
N HIS A 56 7.06 -8.33 -3.63
CA HIS A 56 6.63 -9.52 -4.36
C HIS A 56 7.80 -10.51 -4.49
N ASP A 57 7.69 -11.63 -3.80
CA ASP A 57 8.59 -12.78 -3.96
C ASP A 57 8.09 -13.64 -5.11
N VAL A 58 8.70 -13.48 -6.28
CA VAL A 58 8.30 -14.18 -7.50
C VAL A 58 8.54 -15.69 -7.38
N THR A 59 9.61 -16.09 -6.69
CA THR A 59 10.00 -17.51 -6.54
C THR A 59 8.96 -18.28 -5.72
N ASN A 60 8.53 -17.71 -4.58
CA ASN A 60 7.56 -18.33 -3.68
C ASN A 60 6.11 -17.91 -3.96
N LYS A 61 5.90 -17.03 -4.93
CA LYS A 61 4.57 -16.48 -5.28
C LYS A 61 3.85 -15.86 -4.08
N LYS A 62 4.59 -15.09 -3.28
CA LYS A 62 4.09 -14.45 -2.06
C LYS A 62 4.23 -12.93 -2.15
N ILE A 63 3.29 -12.26 -1.50
CA ILE A 63 3.36 -10.83 -1.24
C ILE A 63 3.71 -10.65 0.24
N ASN A 64 4.78 -9.91 0.50
CA ASN A 64 5.29 -9.65 1.84
C ASN A 64 5.40 -8.14 2.07
N ASP A 65 5.57 -7.76 3.33
CA ASP A 65 5.87 -6.39 3.76
C ASP A 65 4.92 -5.34 3.14
N ILE A 66 3.63 -5.65 3.17
CA ILE A 66 2.61 -4.71 2.74
C ILE A 66 2.56 -3.56 3.74
N LYS A 67 2.72 -2.34 3.24
CA LYS A 67 2.55 -1.11 4.01
C LYS A 67 1.71 -0.14 3.23
N ILE A 68 0.60 0.28 3.82
CA ILE A 68 -0.29 1.30 3.25
C ILE A 68 -0.43 2.42 4.27
N VAL A 69 -0.21 3.65 3.83
CA VAL A 69 -0.35 4.86 4.64
C VAL A 69 -1.39 5.76 4.01
N ILE A 70 -2.42 6.08 4.77
CA ILE A 70 -3.52 6.95 4.34
C ILE A 70 -3.48 8.23 5.17
N LYS A 71 -3.42 9.38 4.51
CA LYS A 71 -3.57 10.67 5.17
C LYS A 71 -5.03 10.89 5.56
N THR A 72 -5.32 10.96 6.84
CA THR A 72 -6.68 11.15 7.34
C THR A 72 -7.30 12.47 6.91
N SER A 73 -6.47 13.51 6.76
CA SER A 73 -6.89 14.82 6.26
C SER A 73 -7.31 14.82 4.78
N SER A 74 -7.04 13.75 4.05
CA SER A 74 -7.43 13.61 2.64
C SER A 74 -8.85 13.10 2.43
N VAL A 75 -9.64 12.95 3.48
CA VAL A 75 -11.03 12.54 3.40
C VAL A 75 -11.84 13.46 2.48
N PHE A 76 -12.62 12.86 1.61
CA PHE A 76 -13.43 13.58 0.63
C PHE A 76 -14.80 12.90 0.47
N THR A 77 -15.87 13.63 0.74
CA THR A 77 -17.25 13.16 0.58
C THR A 77 -18.08 14.07 -0.31
N ASN A 78 -17.41 14.97 -1.07
CA ASN A 78 -18.05 15.95 -1.93
C ASN A 78 -18.93 16.99 -1.19
N ASP A 79 -18.63 17.24 0.06
CA ASP A 79 -19.31 18.27 0.88
C ASP A 79 -18.27 18.82 1.87
N GLU A 80 -17.90 20.09 1.70
CA GLU A 80 -16.82 20.71 2.45
C GLU A 80 -17.11 20.76 3.97
N LYS A 81 -18.33 21.10 4.36
CA LYS A 81 -18.71 21.14 5.78
C LYS A 81 -18.70 19.75 6.42
N ARG A 82 -19.15 18.77 5.69
CA ARG A 82 -19.10 17.38 6.14
C ARG A 82 -17.67 16.91 6.27
N ASP A 83 -16.82 17.21 5.31
CA ASP A 83 -15.40 16.84 5.35
C ASP A 83 -14.68 17.49 6.53
N GLU A 84 -14.93 18.76 6.80
CA GLU A 84 -14.41 19.45 8.00
C GLU A 84 -14.87 18.77 9.30
N HIS A 85 -16.12 18.40 9.38
CA HIS A 85 -16.66 17.70 10.56
C HIS A 85 -16.06 16.30 10.73
N LEU A 86 -15.85 15.58 9.61
CA LEU A 86 -15.18 14.28 9.64
C LEU A 86 -13.72 14.38 10.12
N MET A 87 -13.03 15.48 9.81
CA MET A 87 -11.67 15.73 10.27
C MET A 87 -11.57 16.15 11.75
N SER A 88 -12.69 16.56 12.33
CA SER A 88 -12.76 17.04 13.72
C SER A 88 -12.55 15.92 14.76
N PRO A 89 -12.36 16.29 16.05
CA PRO A 89 -12.27 15.33 17.15
C PRO A 89 -13.48 14.40 17.30
N ASP A 90 -14.63 14.76 16.74
CA ASP A 90 -15.84 13.91 16.77
C ASP A 90 -15.71 12.63 15.91
N PHE A 91 -14.80 12.63 14.93
CA PHE A 91 -14.61 11.52 14.01
C PHE A 91 -13.14 11.15 13.85
N LEU A 92 -12.48 11.52 12.75
CA LEU A 92 -11.12 11.10 12.44
C LEU A 92 -10.05 11.74 13.32
N TYR A 93 -10.33 12.92 13.85
CA TYR A 93 -9.40 13.68 14.67
C TYR A 93 -7.99 13.78 14.04
N VAL A 94 -7.94 14.39 12.86
CA VAL A 94 -6.73 14.40 12.02
C VAL A 94 -5.51 15.07 12.65
N GLU A 95 -5.71 16.04 13.54
CA GLU A 95 -4.61 16.68 14.28
C GLU A 95 -3.87 15.69 15.18
N LYS A 96 -4.60 14.74 15.80
CA LYS A 96 -4.03 13.73 16.68
C LYS A 96 -3.65 12.46 15.93
N PHE A 97 -4.42 12.11 14.92
CA PHE A 97 -4.24 10.88 14.12
C PHE A 97 -4.10 11.24 12.64
N PRO A 98 -2.96 11.80 12.22
CA PRO A 98 -2.77 12.28 10.85
C PRO A 98 -2.72 11.17 9.81
N GLU A 99 -2.43 9.94 10.22
CA GLU A 99 -2.27 8.80 9.32
C GLU A 99 -2.95 7.54 9.84
N MET A 100 -3.50 6.77 8.91
CA MET A 100 -3.85 5.36 9.13
C MET A 100 -2.80 4.49 8.44
N VAL A 101 -2.28 3.51 9.15
CA VAL A 101 -1.23 2.63 8.66
C VAL A 101 -1.68 1.17 8.76
N PHE A 102 -1.53 0.46 7.64
CA PHE A 102 -1.83 -0.97 7.52
C PHE A 102 -0.60 -1.76 7.10
#